data_3c89adec97c1b286c144ecd103276743
#
_entry.id   3c89adec97c1b286c144ecd103276743
#
_cell.length_a   1.000
_cell.length_b   1.000
_cell.length_c   1.000
_cell.angle_alpha   90.00
_cell.angle_beta   90.00
_cell.angle_gamma   90.00
#
_symmetry.space_group_name_H-M   'P 1'
#
loop_
_entity.id
_entity.type
_entity.pdbx_description
1 polymer ?
#
loop_
_entity_poly.entity_id
_entity_poly.type
_entity_poly.pdbx_seq_one_letter_code
_entity_poly.pdbx_strand_id
1 'polypeptide(L)'
;DKYRFTYDDDFCKGVNKAFVELYRKDKIYRGYRLVNWDPSLKTAVSDLEVVRQEKDGVLWHISYPLADSDEVLIVATTRPETMFGDMAVAVNPKDDRFKQHIGKYVELPFVGRKIPVIGDEYVDMEFGTGCLKITPGHDFNDYDIGKKYALHEVDGVVQTSDKLEDFAP
;
A
#
# COMPACT_ATOMS: atom_id res chain seq x y z
N ASP A 1 18.90 -10.16 39.47
CA ASP A 1 18.94 -9.40 40.75
C ASP A 1 17.51 -9.00 41.12
N LYS A 2 17.05 -9.43 42.32
CA LYS A 2 15.67 -9.16 42.79
C LYS A 2 15.46 -7.69 43.17
N TYR A 3 16.52 -6.91 43.27
CA TYR A 3 16.51 -5.51 43.69
C TYR A 3 16.60 -4.53 42.50
N ARG A 4 16.68 -5.00 41.30
CA ARG A 4 16.73 -4.18 40.09
C ARG A 4 15.64 -4.56 39.12
N PHE A 5 14.90 -3.57 38.67
CA PHE A 5 13.78 -3.72 37.75
C PHE A 5 13.96 -2.83 36.51
N THR A 6 13.54 -3.29 35.37
CA THR A 6 13.77 -2.57 34.09
C THR A 6 13.07 -1.22 34.01
N TYR A 7 12.07 -0.98 34.87
CA TYR A 7 11.39 0.32 35.01
C TYR A 7 11.96 1.24 36.12
N ASP A 8 13.05 0.82 36.74
CA ASP A 8 13.75 1.70 37.72
C ASP A 8 14.25 2.96 36.99
N ASP A 9 14.26 4.11 37.70
CA ASP A 9 14.63 5.40 37.14
C ASP A 9 16.01 5.40 36.43
N ASP A 10 16.98 4.68 36.97
CA ASP A 10 18.33 4.60 36.39
C ASP A 10 18.33 3.83 35.06
N PHE A 11 17.54 2.75 34.95
CA PHE A 11 17.37 2.03 33.68
C PHE A 11 16.62 2.88 32.68
N CYS A 12 15.55 3.59 33.09
CA CYS A 12 14.83 4.52 32.24
C CYS A 12 15.72 5.63 31.66
N LYS A 13 16.62 6.19 32.48
CA LYS A 13 17.61 7.16 32.00
C LYS A 13 18.54 6.55 30.93
N GLY A 14 18.98 5.30 31.11
CA GLY A 14 19.80 4.57 30.16
C GLY A 14 19.08 4.35 28.83
N VAL A 15 17.82 3.91 28.87
CA VAL A 15 16.98 3.70 27.69
C VAL A 15 16.76 5.02 26.94
N ASN A 16 16.39 6.10 27.66
CA ASN A 16 16.18 7.41 27.05
C ASN A 16 17.46 7.95 26.38
N LYS A 17 18.62 7.76 27.03
CA LYS A 17 19.91 8.15 26.45
C LYS A 17 20.19 7.39 25.15
N ALA A 18 20.00 6.04 25.16
CA ALA A 18 20.19 5.20 23.98
C ALA A 18 19.25 5.64 22.82
N PHE A 19 17.98 5.88 23.12
CA PHE A 19 17.02 6.35 22.13
C PHE A 19 17.45 7.68 21.49
N VAL A 20 17.83 8.67 22.32
CA VAL A 20 18.29 9.98 21.83
C VAL A 20 19.56 9.87 20.99
N GLU A 21 20.50 9.00 21.38
CA GLU A 21 21.72 8.78 20.60
C GLU A 21 21.43 8.11 19.25
N LEU A 22 20.52 7.14 19.22
CA LEU A 22 20.09 6.49 17.97
C LEU A 22 19.37 7.48 17.04
N TYR A 23 18.51 8.34 17.61
CA TYR A 23 17.85 9.40 16.84
C TYR A 23 18.87 10.38 16.24
N ARG A 24 19.86 10.84 17.03
CA ARG A 24 20.92 11.74 16.55
C ARG A 24 21.83 11.14 15.48
N LYS A 25 21.88 9.82 15.41
CA LYS A 25 22.62 9.06 14.40
C LYS A 25 21.75 8.66 13.20
N ASP A 26 20.56 9.21 13.07
CA ASP A 26 19.59 8.89 11.99
C ASP A 26 19.26 7.40 11.87
N LYS A 27 19.30 6.68 13.03
CA LYS A 27 18.93 5.25 13.09
C LYS A 27 17.47 5.02 13.48
N ILE A 28 16.83 6.06 14.00
CA ILE A 28 15.41 6.08 14.38
C ILE A 28 14.78 7.31 13.72
N TYR A 29 13.67 7.10 13.05
CA TYR A 29 12.89 8.16 12.42
C TYR A 29 11.39 7.91 12.64
N ARG A 30 10.57 8.94 12.51
CA ARG A 30 9.12 8.82 12.50
C ARG A 30 8.64 8.56 11.07
N GLY A 31 7.80 7.54 10.89
CA GLY A 31 7.26 7.19 9.58
C GLY A 31 5.95 6.42 9.70
N TYR A 32 5.26 6.28 8.58
CA TYR A 32 4.08 5.42 8.47
C TYR A 32 4.52 3.99 8.16
N ARG A 33 3.78 3.03 8.70
CA ARG A 33 3.98 1.61 8.45
C ARG A 33 2.66 0.88 8.47
N LEU A 34 2.48 -0.07 7.56
CA LEU A 34 1.39 -1.03 7.63
C LEU A 34 1.51 -1.90 8.87
N VAL A 35 0.39 -2.09 9.55
CA VAL A 35 0.26 -2.96 10.72
C VAL A 35 -0.96 -3.85 10.57
N ASN A 36 -0.92 -5.04 11.16
CA ASN A 36 -2.13 -5.85 11.32
C ASN A 36 -3.02 -5.19 12.38
N TRP A 37 -4.31 -5.09 12.10
CA TRP A 37 -5.28 -4.42 12.94
C TRP A 37 -6.44 -5.35 13.27
N ASP A 38 -6.76 -5.49 14.55
CA ASP A 38 -7.96 -6.19 15.01
C ASP A 38 -9.11 -5.20 15.21
N PRO A 39 -10.17 -5.24 14.39
CA PRO A 39 -11.29 -4.31 14.50
C PRO A 39 -12.17 -4.54 15.74
N SER A 40 -12.13 -5.74 16.34
CA SER A 40 -12.89 -6.07 17.54
C SER A 40 -12.21 -5.51 18.78
N LEU A 41 -10.89 -5.71 18.89
CA LEU A 41 -10.07 -5.19 19.97
C LEU A 41 -9.68 -3.71 19.77
N LYS A 42 -9.84 -3.20 18.52
CA LYS A 42 -9.46 -1.83 18.11
C LYS A 42 -7.99 -1.51 18.43
N THR A 43 -7.12 -2.45 18.10
CA THR A 43 -5.68 -2.33 18.33
C THR A 43 -4.87 -2.97 17.22
N ALA A 44 -3.62 -2.53 17.08
CA ALA A 44 -2.64 -3.24 16.28
C ALA A 44 -2.26 -4.56 16.98
N VAL A 45 -2.02 -5.59 16.17
CA VAL A 45 -1.58 -6.91 16.64
C VAL A 45 -0.28 -7.29 15.94
N SER A 46 0.54 -8.10 16.60
CA SER A 46 1.79 -8.59 16.04
C SER A 46 1.53 -9.66 14.97
N ASP A 47 2.50 -9.86 14.09
CA ASP A 47 2.41 -10.89 13.04
C ASP A 47 2.24 -12.30 13.62
N LEU A 48 2.76 -12.55 14.83
CA LEU A 48 2.64 -13.83 15.53
C LEU A 48 1.20 -14.12 16.01
N GLU A 49 0.39 -13.09 16.18
CA GLU A 49 -1.01 -13.20 16.62
C GLU A 49 -1.97 -13.39 15.43
N VAL A 50 -1.49 -13.22 14.21
CA VAL A 50 -2.30 -13.36 12.99
C VAL A 50 -2.42 -14.82 12.60
N VAL A 51 -3.65 -15.35 12.64
CA VAL A 51 -3.97 -16.69 12.17
C VAL A 51 -4.51 -16.63 10.76
N ARG A 52 -3.80 -17.23 9.80
CA ARG A 52 -4.26 -17.34 8.41
C ARG A 52 -5.30 -18.43 8.28
N GLN A 53 -6.42 -18.11 7.64
CA GLN A 53 -7.49 -19.06 7.33
C GLN A 53 -7.80 -18.97 5.84
N GLU A 54 -7.86 -20.12 5.18
CA GLU A 54 -8.41 -20.23 3.83
C GLU A 54 -9.92 -20.14 3.87
N LYS A 55 -10.48 -19.30 3.01
CA LYS A 55 -11.94 -19.16 2.84
C LYS A 55 -12.25 -19.08 1.35
N ASP A 56 -13.35 -19.70 0.97
CA ASP A 56 -13.91 -19.50 -0.36
C ASP A 56 -14.26 -18.02 -0.54
N GLY A 57 -13.80 -17.43 -1.63
CA GLY A 57 -14.00 -16.03 -1.96
C GLY A 57 -14.61 -15.84 -3.33
N VAL A 58 -15.07 -14.65 -3.61
CA VAL A 58 -15.57 -14.24 -4.92
C VAL A 58 -14.57 -13.26 -5.54
N LEU A 59 -14.26 -13.45 -6.80
CA LEU A 59 -13.46 -12.52 -7.57
C LEU A 59 -14.38 -11.49 -8.25
N TRP A 60 -14.28 -10.25 -7.83
CA TRP A 60 -15.07 -9.12 -8.33
C TRP A 60 -14.34 -8.45 -9.48
N HIS A 61 -15.06 -8.20 -10.57
CA HIS A 61 -14.56 -7.45 -11.71
C HIS A 61 -15.11 -6.02 -11.65
N ILE A 62 -14.22 -5.05 -11.58
CA ILE A 62 -14.57 -3.64 -11.46
C ILE A 62 -14.00 -2.88 -12.66
N SER A 63 -14.83 -2.05 -13.30
CA SER A 63 -14.45 -1.24 -14.45
C SER A 63 -13.85 0.09 -14.01
N TYR A 64 -12.64 0.38 -14.48
CA TYR A 64 -11.92 1.64 -14.25
C TYR A 64 -11.82 2.37 -15.59
N PRO A 65 -12.64 3.41 -15.84
CA PRO A 65 -12.60 4.18 -17.07
C PRO A 65 -11.26 4.90 -17.22
N LEU A 66 -10.70 4.92 -18.44
CA LEU A 66 -9.57 5.78 -18.75
C LEU A 66 -10.02 7.25 -18.75
N ALA A 67 -9.19 8.13 -18.19
CA ALA A 67 -9.56 9.54 -18.01
C ALA A 67 -9.66 10.31 -19.36
N ASP A 68 -8.97 9.82 -20.40
CA ASP A 68 -8.81 10.52 -21.67
C ASP A 68 -9.35 9.74 -22.87
N SER A 69 -10.13 8.67 -22.63
CA SER A 69 -10.76 7.88 -23.70
C SER A 69 -11.96 7.10 -23.18
N ASP A 70 -12.78 6.56 -24.09
CA ASP A 70 -13.93 5.70 -23.73
C ASP A 70 -13.53 4.27 -23.37
N GLU A 71 -12.23 3.97 -23.29
CA GLU A 71 -11.74 2.65 -22.94
C GLU A 71 -11.82 2.42 -21.43
N VAL A 72 -11.90 1.16 -21.01
CA VAL A 72 -12.01 0.74 -19.63
C VAL A 72 -10.97 -0.32 -19.31
N LEU A 73 -10.28 -0.22 -18.20
CA LEU A 73 -9.53 -1.32 -17.62
C LEU A 73 -10.41 -2.08 -16.63
N ILE A 74 -10.44 -3.40 -16.73
CA ILE A 74 -11.18 -4.25 -15.80
C ILE A 74 -10.19 -4.82 -14.78
N VAL A 75 -10.37 -4.47 -13.54
CA VAL A 75 -9.58 -4.98 -12.41
C VAL A 75 -10.32 -6.13 -11.76
N ALA A 76 -9.60 -7.21 -11.43
CA ALA A 76 -10.14 -8.32 -10.66
C ALA A 76 -9.62 -8.28 -9.22
N THR A 77 -10.53 -8.34 -8.24
CA THR A 77 -10.18 -8.28 -6.81
C THR A 77 -11.07 -9.18 -5.96
N THR A 78 -10.50 -9.75 -4.91
CA THR A 78 -11.26 -10.45 -3.86
C THR A 78 -11.72 -9.51 -2.74
N ARG A 79 -11.22 -8.26 -2.71
CA ARG A 79 -11.47 -7.26 -1.66
C ARG A 79 -11.99 -5.95 -2.27
N PRO A 80 -13.22 -5.93 -2.79
CA PRO A 80 -13.79 -4.73 -3.45
C PRO A 80 -13.93 -3.55 -2.49
N GLU A 81 -14.07 -3.80 -1.19
CA GLU A 81 -14.21 -2.76 -0.16
C GLU A 81 -12.99 -1.83 -0.05
N THR A 82 -11.81 -2.31 -0.44
CA THR A 82 -10.58 -1.51 -0.38
C THR A 82 -10.40 -0.57 -1.57
N MET A 83 -11.26 -0.63 -2.58
CA MET A 83 -11.18 0.17 -3.81
C MET A 83 -11.04 1.68 -3.53
N PHE A 84 -11.73 2.19 -2.51
CA PHE A 84 -11.67 3.62 -2.17
C PHE A 84 -10.27 4.12 -1.76
N GLY A 85 -9.38 3.19 -1.38
CA GLY A 85 -7.97 3.47 -1.06
C GLY A 85 -6.99 3.20 -2.21
N ASP A 86 -7.49 2.92 -3.42
CA ASP A 86 -6.61 2.64 -4.55
C ASP A 86 -5.80 3.86 -4.96
N MET A 87 -4.51 3.64 -5.18
CA MET A 87 -3.55 4.66 -5.57
C MET A 87 -3.01 4.46 -7.00
N ALA A 88 -3.17 3.27 -7.59
CA ALA A 88 -2.77 2.98 -8.97
C ALA A 88 -3.51 1.74 -9.49
N VAL A 89 -3.48 1.57 -10.81
CA VAL A 89 -3.69 0.28 -11.47
C VAL A 89 -2.37 -0.17 -12.07
N ALA A 90 -1.91 -1.37 -11.68
CA ALA A 90 -0.69 -1.97 -12.22
C ALA A 90 -1.02 -2.96 -13.35
N VAL A 91 -0.19 -2.96 -14.39
CA VAL A 91 -0.22 -3.90 -15.49
C VAL A 91 1.19 -4.41 -15.78
N ASN A 92 1.32 -5.61 -16.34
CA ASN A 92 2.64 -6.10 -16.71
C ASN A 92 3.16 -5.36 -17.95
N PRO A 93 4.38 -4.80 -17.95
CA PRO A 93 4.95 -4.09 -19.10
C PRO A 93 5.11 -4.97 -20.37
N LYS A 94 5.11 -6.29 -20.18
CA LYS A 94 5.22 -7.27 -21.27
C LYS A 94 3.86 -7.71 -21.83
N ASP A 95 2.75 -7.26 -21.20
CA ASP A 95 1.41 -7.58 -21.64
C ASP A 95 0.98 -6.64 -22.78
N ASP A 96 0.94 -7.18 -23.99
CA ASP A 96 0.56 -6.43 -25.19
C ASP A 96 -0.86 -5.86 -25.15
N ARG A 97 -1.74 -6.41 -24.30
CA ARG A 97 -3.11 -5.92 -24.12
C ARG A 97 -3.17 -4.56 -23.43
N PHE A 98 -2.23 -4.31 -22.50
CA PHE A 98 -2.33 -3.18 -21.57
C PHE A 98 -1.13 -2.25 -21.57
N LYS A 99 0.02 -2.64 -22.11
CA LYS A 99 1.26 -1.85 -22.10
C LYS A 99 1.11 -0.41 -22.62
N GLN A 100 0.18 -0.19 -23.59
CA GLN A 100 -0.09 1.13 -24.18
C GLN A 100 -0.81 2.08 -23.21
N HIS A 101 -1.30 1.56 -22.09
CA HIS A 101 -1.99 2.37 -21.08
C HIS A 101 -1.05 2.83 -19.96
N ILE A 102 0.18 2.29 -19.88
CA ILE A 102 1.17 2.71 -18.88
C ILE A 102 1.45 4.20 -19.03
N GLY A 103 1.40 4.93 -17.91
CA GLY A 103 1.53 6.37 -17.87
C GLY A 103 0.25 7.17 -18.12
N LYS A 104 -0.85 6.50 -18.51
CA LYS A 104 -2.19 7.13 -18.56
C LYS A 104 -2.85 7.10 -17.18
N TYR A 105 -4.00 7.72 -17.07
CA TYR A 105 -4.81 7.77 -15.86
C TYR A 105 -6.13 7.06 -16.05
N VAL A 106 -6.61 6.42 -14.99
CA VAL A 106 -7.98 5.92 -14.87
C VAL A 106 -8.71 6.70 -13.78
N GLU A 107 -10.03 6.78 -13.88
CA GLU A 107 -10.88 7.36 -12.86
C GLU A 107 -11.33 6.27 -11.88
N LEU A 108 -11.10 6.50 -10.59
CA LEU A 108 -11.54 5.61 -9.53
C LEU A 108 -13.08 5.66 -9.45
N PRO A 109 -13.77 4.52 -9.64
CA PRO A 109 -15.23 4.49 -9.63
C PRO A 109 -15.82 5.08 -8.35
N PHE A 110 -16.94 5.80 -8.47
CA PHE A 110 -17.67 6.47 -7.39
C PHE A 110 -16.96 7.66 -6.72
N VAL A 111 -15.63 7.76 -6.82
CA VAL A 111 -14.83 8.81 -6.17
C VAL A 111 -14.42 9.91 -7.15
N GLY A 112 -14.19 9.55 -8.40
CA GLY A 112 -13.71 10.47 -9.44
C GLY A 112 -12.24 10.87 -9.32
N ARG A 113 -11.51 10.29 -8.35
CA ARG A 113 -10.06 10.49 -8.21
C ARG A 113 -9.33 9.86 -9.39
N LYS A 114 -8.38 10.58 -9.96
CA LYS A 114 -7.54 10.07 -11.03
C LYS A 114 -6.33 9.33 -10.45
N ILE A 115 -6.14 8.09 -10.85
CA ILE A 115 -5.02 7.24 -10.42
C ILE A 115 -4.22 6.76 -11.65
N PRO A 116 -2.87 6.69 -11.59
CA PRO A 116 -2.05 6.32 -12.72
C PRO A 116 -2.13 4.84 -13.04
N VAL A 117 -1.93 4.50 -14.30
CA VAL A 117 -1.62 3.14 -14.75
C VAL A 117 -0.11 2.97 -14.73
N ILE A 118 0.40 2.07 -13.90
CA ILE A 118 1.83 1.79 -13.74
C ILE A 118 2.20 0.43 -14.35
N GLY A 119 3.43 0.30 -14.83
CA GLY A 119 3.94 -0.94 -15.36
C GLY A 119 4.79 -1.68 -14.34
N ASP A 120 4.35 -2.83 -13.83
CA ASP A 120 5.12 -3.62 -12.87
C ASP A 120 5.14 -5.10 -13.24
N GLU A 121 6.33 -5.72 -13.23
CA GLU A 121 6.50 -7.14 -13.53
C GLU A 121 5.91 -8.07 -12.45
N TYR A 122 5.55 -7.51 -11.29
CA TYR A 122 4.83 -8.24 -10.24
C TYR A 122 3.46 -8.74 -10.70
N VAL A 123 2.85 -8.05 -11.67
CA VAL A 123 1.51 -8.41 -12.17
C VAL A 123 1.59 -9.68 -13.01
N ASP A 124 0.87 -10.71 -12.59
CA ASP A 124 0.68 -11.93 -13.37
C ASP A 124 -0.33 -11.68 -14.48
N MET A 125 0.11 -11.88 -15.74
CA MET A 125 -0.71 -11.64 -16.94
C MET A 125 -1.87 -12.64 -17.10
N GLU A 126 -1.76 -13.81 -16.47
CA GLU A 126 -2.74 -14.90 -16.59
C GLU A 126 -3.72 -14.92 -15.40
N PHE A 127 -3.39 -14.22 -14.31
CA PHE A 127 -4.25 -14.16 -13.13
C PHE A 127 -5.32 -13.07 -13.27
N GLY A 128 -6.58 -13.43 -13.05
CA GLY A 128 -7.71 -12.52 -13.13
C GLY A 128 -7.87 -11.88 -14.49
N THR A 129 -7.71 -10.56 -14.57
CA THR A 129 -7.79 -9.80 -15.84
C THR A 129 -6.42 -9.38 -16.38
N GLY A 130 -5.35 -9.56 -15.62
CA GLY A 130 -4.03 -9.00 -15.90
C GLY A 130 -3.88 -7.52 -15.49
N CYS A 131 -4.93 -6.95 -14.87
CA CYS A 131 -4.90 -5.63 -14.25
C CYS A 131 -5.06 -5.77 -12.73
N LEU A 132 -4.12 -5.21 -11.97
CA LEU A 132 -4.09 -5.26 -10.53
C LEU A 132 -4.31 -3.87 -9.94
N LYS A 133 -5.26 -3.72 -9.02
CA LYS A 133 -5.40 -2.49 -8.24
C LYS A 133 -4.31 -2.44 -7.18
N ILE A 134 -3.78 -1.27 -6.92
CA ILE A 134 -2.75 -1.04 -5.91
C ILE A 134 -3.32 -0.21 -4.78
N THR A 135 -3.43 -0.83 -3.60
CA THR A 135 -4.00 -0.23 -2.39
C THR A 135 -2.98 -0.28 -1.24
N PRO A 136 -2.01 0.63 -1.21
CA PRO A 136 -0.87 0.57 -0.27
C PRO A 136 -1.27 0.56 1.20
N GLY A 137 -2.42 1.13 1.54
CA GLY A 137 -2.94 1.16 2.92
C GLY A 137 -3.52 -0.17 3.41
N HIS A 138 -3.72 -1.18 2.55
CA HIS A 138 -4.45 -2.41 2.88
C HIS A 138 -3.76 -3.71 2.48
N ASP A 139 -2.64 -3.66 1.79
CA ASP A 139 -1.87 -4.84 1.38
C ASP A 139 -0.37 -4.57 1.43
N PHE A 140 0.41 -5.54 1.92
CA PHE A 140 1.87 -5.37 2.09
C PHE A 140 2.61 -5.34 0.75
N ASN A 141 2.17 -6.12 -0.24
CA ASN A 141 2.78 -6.11 -1.57
C ASN A 141 2.45 -4.79 -2.29
N ASP A 142 1.20 -4.34 -2.17
CA ASP A 142 0.76 -3.05 -2.71
C ASP A 142 1.50 -1.88 -2.03
N TYR A 143 1.79 -2.01 -0.72
CA TYR A 143 2.60 -1.02 0.01
C TYR A 143 4.01 -0.92 -0.57
N ASP A 144 4.67 -2.04 -0.86
CA ASP A 144 6.00 -2.04 -1.45
C ASP A 144 5.99 -1.48 -2.89
N ILE A 145 4.96 -1.80 -3.67
CA ILE A 145 4.76 -1.20 -5.00
C ILE A 145 4.51 0.31 -4.86
N GLY A 146 3.65 0.73 -3.94
CA GLY A 146 3.38 2.14 -3.66
C GLY A 146 4.65 2.93 -3.33
N LYS A 147 5.52 2.36 -2.50
CA LYS A 147 6.83 2.94 -2.19
C LYS A 147 7.76 2.98 -3.39
N LYS A 148 7.79 1.93 -4.20
CA LYS A 148 8.62 1.85 -5.41
C LYS A 148 8.33 2.97 -6.39
N TYR A 149 7.04 3.34 -6.51
CA TYR A 149 6.58 4.41 -7.41
C TYR A 149 6.35 5.73 -6.68
N ALA A 150 6.62 5.80 -5.37
CA ALA A 150 6.36 6.95 -4.49
C ALA A 150 4.99 7.58 -4.78
N LEU A 151 3.94 6.74 -4.73
CA LEU A 151 2.56 7.17 -5.01
C LEU A 151 2.09 8.17 -3.97
N HIS A 152 1.62 9.33 -4.43
CA HIS A 152 1.08 10.40 -3.59
C HIS A 152 -0.07 11.12 -4.29
N GLU A 153 -0.96 11.75 -3.52
CA GLU A 153 -2.12 12.46 -4.06
C GLU A 153 -1.92 13.97 -3.98
N VAL A 154 -2.18 14.65 -5.09
CA VAL A 154 -2.23 16.11 -5.17
C VAL A 154 -3.52 16.51 -5.90
N ASP A 155 -4.38 17.30 -5.25
CA ASP A 155 -5.62 17.83 -5.80
C ASP A 155 -6.54 16.76 -6.46
N GLY A 156 -6.67 15.61 -5.82
CA GLY A 156 -7.51 14.50 -6.31
C GLY A 156 -6.90 13.71 -7.47
N VAL A 157 -5.61 13.89 -7.74
CA VAL A 157 -4.85 13.13 -8.74
C VAL A 157 -3.69 12.43 -8.05
N VAL A 158 -3.60 11.10 -8.18
CA VAL A 158 -2.45 10.36 -7.70
C VAL A 158 -1.31 10.45 -8.73
N GLN A 159 -0.15 10.78 -8.26
CA GLN A 159 1.07 10.93 -9.04
C GLN A 159 2.13 9.93 -8.61
N THR A 160 3.11 9.70 -9.48
CA THR A 160 4.34 8.98 -9.17
C THR A 160 5.47 9.99 -8.98
N SER A 161 6.44 9.66 -8.12
CA SER A 161 7.62 10.48 -7.88
C SER A 161 8.88 9.60 -7.84
N ASP A 162 10.02 10.19 -8.14
CA ASP A 162 11.33 9.55 -7.93
C ASP A 162 11.81 9.67 -6.48
N LYS A 163 11.06 10.39 -5.64
CA LYS A 163 11.42 10.65 -4.25
C LYS A 163 10.54 9.85 -3.31
N LEU A 164 11.16 8.95 -2.55
CA LEU A 164 10.47 8.11 -1.56
C LEU A 164 9.78 8.93 -0.46
N GLU A 165 10.26 10.13 -0.16
CA GLU A 165 9.67 11.05 0.81
C GLU A 165 8.27 11.53 0.44
N ASP A 166 7.92 11.48 -0.87
CA ASP A 166 6.60 11.86 -1.37
C ASP A 166 5.57 10.73 -1.19
N PHE A 167 6.01 9.50 -0.83
CA PHE A 167 5.09 8.38 -0.65
C PHE A 167 4.13 8.61 0.52
N ALA A 168 2.84 8.60 0.21
CA ALA A 168 1.74 8.68 1.17
C ALA A 168 0.70 7.60 0.86
N PRO A 169 0.71 6.47 1.57
CA PRO A 169 -0.23 5.37 1.38
C PRO A 169 -1.65 5.70 1.82
#